data_d2245307956d4ccb92afe62d90205214
#
_entry.id   d2245307956d4ccb92afe62d90205214
#
_cell.length_a   1.000
_cell.length_b   1.000
_cell.length_c   1.000
_cell.angle_alpha   90.00
_cell.angle_beta   90.00
_cell.angle_gamma   90.00
#
_symmetry.space_group_name_H-M   'P 1'
#
loop_
_entity.id
_entity.type
_entity.pdbx_description
1 polymer ?
#
loop_
_entity_poly.entity_id
_entity_poly.type
_entity_poly.pdbx_seq_one_letter_code
_entity_poly.pdbx_strand_id
1 'polypeptide(L)'
;MKIIFITLLQTIFMNNFAQLQPITSGVFHWNNLPVKKDKERESRKIFEGTTPEFEYFEIHATTQYKGAVPRPSHTQDSIEEVIIIKEGKLKCTIGGLTKTLSAGSVLLIPPDEEQIFENTGDGPVTYYVFMFRARKGMNMERSKKAGGTLLLNYDSLTYTEANNKGTRKYFDRPTVMCDNYEMHITYLKVKGPSHAPHQHVDTEIILIIDGESEMMIDGKNYKAGPGDLYIAVSGQQHGISNATDKPCSYFAFKWR
;
A
#
# COMPACT_ATOMS: atom_id res chain seq x y z
N MET A 1 -36.68 20.46 -58.46
CA MET A 1 -36.62 19.62 -57.23
C MET A 1 -35.15 19.44 -56.89
N LYS A 2 -34.60 20.22 -55.93
CA LYS A 2 -33.18 20.13 -55.53
C LYS A 2 -33.12 19.26 -54.29
N ILE A 3 -32.42 18.12 -54.36
CA ILE A 3 -32.18 17.20 -53.28
C ILE A 3 -30.90 17.70 -52.56
N ILE A 4 -31.09 18.12 -51.30
CA ILE A 4 -29.96 18.53 -50.42
C ILE A 4 -29.53 17.27 -49.65
N PHE A 5 -28.31 16.77 -49.91
CA PHE A 5 -27.67 15.75 -49.09
C PHE A 5 -27.08 16.41 -47.82
N ILE A 6 -27.65 16.09 -46.67
CA ILE A 6 -27.08 16.46 -45.37
C ILE A 6 -26.12 15.32 -44.97
N THR A 7 -24.85 15.58 -45.09
CA THR A 7 -23.81 14.67 -44.57
C THR A 7 -23.70 14.85 -43.07
N LEU A 8 -24.18 13.86 -42.30
CA LEU A 8 -24.08 13.84 -40.86
C LEU A 8 -22.63 13.46 -40.47
N LEU A 9 -21.86 14.47 -40.04
CA LEU A 9 -20.50 14.26 -39.53
C LEU A 9 -20.60 13.69 -38.10
N GLN A 10 -20.46 12.36 -37.95
CA GLN A 10 -20.33 11.73 -36.64
C GLN A 10 -18.93 12.01 -36.07
N THR A 11 -18.86 12.98 -35.16
CA THR A 11 -17.65 13.20 -34.34
C THR A 11 -17.53 12.05 -33.34
N ILE A 12 -16.64 11.10 -33.63
CA ILE A 12 -16.25 10.06 -32.67
C ILE A 12 -15.41 10.75 -31.59
N PHE A 13 -16.01 11.00 -30.43
CA PHE A 13 -15.25 11.34 -29.23
C PHE A 13 -14.49 10.09 -28.78
N MET A 14 -13.24 9.98 -29.21
CA MET A 14 -12.29 9.06 -28.58
C MET A 14 -12.02 9.58 -27.17
N ASN A 15 -12.65 8.94 -26.17
CA ASN A 15 -12.24 9.08 -24.78
C ASN A 15 -10.82 8.51 -24.69
N ASN A 16 -9.80 9.37 -24.73
CA ASN A 16 -8.44 9.02 -24.38
C ASN A 16 -8.39 8.78 -22.86
N PHE A 17 -8.79 7.59 -22.41
CA PHE A 17 -8.33 7.10 -21.11
C PHE A 17 -6.82 6.94 -21.23
N ALA A 18 -6.06 7.80 -20.56
CA ALA A 18 -4.61 7.64 -20.50
C ALA A 18 -4.31 6.23 -19.99
N GLN A 19 -3.67 5.41 -20.81
CA GLN A 19 -3.29 4.06 -20.44
C GLN A 19 -2.34 4.15 -19.25
N LEU A 20 -2.67 3.44 -18.15
CA LEU A 20 -1.82 3.36 -16.97
C LEU A 20 -0.44 2.84 -17.36
N GLN A 21 0.59 3.52 -16.91
CA GLN A 21 1.98 3.16 -17.20
C GLN A 21 2.49 2.11 -16.22
N PRO A 22 3.40 1.22 -16.63
CA PRO A 22 4.08 0.32 -15.70
C PRO A 22 4.84 1.11 -14.62
N ILE A 23 4.70 0.68 -13.37
CA ILE A 23 5.45 1.23 -12.26
C ILE A 23 6.89 0.75 -12.35
N THR A 24 7.84 1.67 -12.27
CA THR A 24 9.27 1.37 -12.28
C THR A 24 9.80 1.19 -10.86
N SER A 25 10.75 0.27 -10.69
CA SER A 25 11.43 0.08 -9.41
C SER A 25 12.25 1.30 -9.01
N GLY A 26 12.33 1.54 -7.71
CA GLY A 26 13.03 2.69 -7.15
C GLY A 26 12.50 3.10 -5.79
N VAL A 27 12.70 4.39 -5.45
CA VAL A 27 12.26 4.98 -4.19
C VAL A 27 11.31 6.14 -4.43
N PHE A 28 10.27 6.23 -3.60
CA PHE A 28 9.33 7.35 -3.53
C PHE A 28 9.53 8.05 -2.19
N HIS A 29 10.02 9.29 -2.23
CA HIS A 29 10.30 10.06 -1.02
C HIS A 29 9.07 10.81 -0.54
N TRP A 30 8.65 10.56 0.70
CA TRP A 30 7.50 11.16 1.35
C TRP A 30 7.47 12.70 1.25
N ASN A 31 8.62 13.31 1.51
CA ASN A 31 8.73 14.77 1.53
C ASN A 31 8.68 15.42 0.14
N ASN A 32 8.87 14.63 -0.93
CA ASN A 32 8.83 15.11 -2.31
C ASN A 32 7.43 14.95 -2.95
N LEU A 33 6.51 14.27 -2.25
CA LEU A 33 5.17 14.02 -2.78
C LEU A 33 4.33 15.30 -2.74
N PRO A 34 3.61 15.63 -3.83
CA PRO A 34 2.69 16.75 -3.82
C PRO A 34 1.55 16.51 -2.82
N VAL A 35 1.23 17.53 -2.04
CA VAL A 35 0.17 17.49 -1.02
C VAL A 35 -1.03 18.26 -1.53
N LYS A 36 -2.19 17.60 -1.56
CA LYS A 36 -3.49 18.25 -1.66
C LYS A 36 -4.06 18.40 -0.25
N LYS A 37 -4.46 19.59 0.11
CA LYS A 37 -4.89 19.92 1.46
C LYS A 37 -6.20 20.71 1.46
N ASP A 38 -7.09 20.36 2.38
CA ASP A 38 -8.27 21.13 2.74
C ASP A 38 -8.29 21.41 4.27
N LYS A 39 -9.41 21.91 4.80
CA LYS A 39 -9.56 22.23 6.23
C LYS A 39 -9.57 20.99 7.15
N GLU A 40 -9.86 19.81 6.61
CA GLU A 40 -10.06 18.59 7.38
C GLU A 40 -9.01 17.52 7.07
N ARG A 41 -8.39 17.57 5.87
CA ARG A 41 -7.55 16.47 5.35
C ARG A 41 -6.38 16.93 4.53
N GLU A 42 -5.39 16.06 4.47
CA GLU A 42 -4.35 16.07 3.45
C GLU A 42 -4.39 14.74 2.67
N SER A 43 -4.01 14.78 1.41
CA SER A 43 -3.75 13.57 0.63
C SER A 43 -2.44 13.70 -0.16
N ARG A 44 -1.73 12.59 -0.27
CA ARG A 44 -0.49 12.45 -1.04
C ARG A 44 -0.62 11.23 -1.94
N LYS A 45 -0.56 11.43 -3.24
CA LYS A 45 -0.47 10.32 -4.19
C LYS A 45 0.99 9.91 -4.32
N ILE A 46 1.30 8.64 -4.08
CA ILE A 46 2.65 8.11 -4.18
C ILE A 46 2.89 7.67 -5.62
N PHE A 47 2.05 6.76 -6.13
CA PHE A 47 2.01 6.40 -7.54
C PHE A 47 0.65 5.80 -7.93
N GLU A 48 0.47 5.67 -9.24
CA GLU A 48 -0.62 4.92 -9.86
C GLU A 48 -0.09 4.33 -11.17
N GLY A 49 -0.37 3.06 -11.43
CA GLY A 49 0.12 2.40 -12.63
C GLY A 49 -0.22 0.92 -12.66
N THR A 50 0.63 0.14 -13.33
CA THR A 50 0.49 -1.32 -13.46
C THR A 50 1.74 -2.02 -12.97
N THR A 51 1.60 -3.31 -12.57
CA THR A 51 2.71 -4.23 -12.32
C THR A 51 2.54 -5.49 -13.16
N PRO A 52 3.48 -6.44 -13.18
CA PRO A 52 3.26 -7.73 -13.81
C PRO A 52 2.00 -8.45 -13.31
N GLU A 53 1.66 -8.32 -12.03
CA GLU A 53 0.53 -8.98 -11.37
C GLU A 53 -0.76 -8.15 -11.46
N PHE A 54 -0.65 -6.81 -11.39
CA PHE A 54 -1.79 -5.91 -11.29
C PHE A 54 -2.00 -5.07 -12.55
N GLU A 55 -3.23 -5.05 -13.05
CA GLU A 55 -3.66 -4.12 -14.11
C GLU A 55 -3.95 -2.72 -13.57
N TYR A 56 -4.19 -2.60 -12.27
CA TYR A 56 -4.31 -1.35 -11.53
C TYR A 56 -3.61 -1.50 -10.19
N PHE A 57 -2.75 -0.54 -9.87
CA PHE A 57 -2.12 -0.41 -8.58
C PHE A 57 -1.90 1.07 -8.25
N GLU A 58 -2.51 1.51 -7.17
CA GLU A 58 -2.35 2.86 -6.64
C GLU A 58 -1.92 2.79 -5.18
N ILE A 59 -1.00 3.67 -4.80
CA ILE A 59 -0.72 3.96 -3.39
C ILE A 59 -0.87 5.46 -3.16
N HIS A 60 -1.67 5.79 -2.17
CA HIS A 60 -1.76 7.15 -1.64
C HIS A 60 -1.78 7.14 -0.11
N ALA A 61 -1.58 8.30 0.50
CA ALA A 61 -1.74 8.49 1.92
C ALA A 61 -2.79 9.56 2.20
N THR A 62 -3.58 9.35 3.24
CA THR A 62 -4.57 10.30 3.76
C THR A 62 -4.20 10.67 5.19
N THR A 63 -4.19 11.97 5.49
CA THR A 63 -4.16 12.50 6.85
C THR A 63 -5.52 13.10 7.16
N GLN A 64 -6.16 12.67 8.24
CA GLN A 64 -7.37 13.30 8.79
C GLN A 64 -6.98 14.09 10.02
N TYR A 65 -7.33 15.37 10.07
CA TYR A 65 -7.10 16.20 11.26
C TYR A 65 -8.06 15.82 12.38
N LYS A 66 -7.74 16.23 13.61
CA LYS A 66 -8.65 16.10 14.75
C LYS A 66 -10.01 16.73 14.42
N GLY A 67 -11.08 15.97 14.63
CA GLY A 67 -12.45 16.43 14.38
C GLY A 67 -12.88 16.45 12.91
N ALA A 68 -12.07 15.92 12.00
CA ALA A 68 -12.47 15.74 10.61
C ALA A 68 -13.75 14.89 10.51
N VAL A 69 -14.74 15.38 9.78
CA VAL A 69 -15.99 14.64 9.58
C VAL A 69 -15.71 13.37 8.76
N PRO A 70 -16.12 12.18 9.23
CA PRO A 70 -15.96 10.96 8.44
C PRO A 70 -16.63 11.10 7.07
N ARG A 71 -15.97 10.58 6.03
CA ARG A 71 -16.63 10.44 4.72
C ARG A 71 -17.74 9.41 4.84
N PRO A 72 -18.83 9.54 4.02
CA PRO A 72 -19.84 8.48 3.94
C PRO A 72 -19.20 7.12 3.71
N SER A 73 -19.82 6.07 4.24
CA SER A 73 -19.40 4.71 3.94
C SER A 73 -19.46 4.46 2.43
N HIS A 74 -18.56 3.62 1.95
CA HIS A 74 -18.45 3.27 0.54
C HIS A 74 -17.89 1.86 0.38
N THR A 75 -18.05 1.32 -0.80
CA THR A 75 -17.45 0.05 -1.25
C THR A 75 -16.50 0.31 -2.40
N GLN A 76 -15.57 -0.60 -2.65
CA GLN A 76 -14.71 -0.61 -3.83
C GLN A 76 -15.05 -1.82 -4.69
N ASP A 77 -15.63 -1.57 -5.85
CA ASP A 77 -15.93 -2.63 -6.81
C ASP A 77 -14.63 -3.15 -7.43
N SER A 78 -14.40 -4.46 -7.37
CA SER A 78 -13.24 -5.12 -7.98
C SER A 78 -11.85 -4.55 -7.59
N ILE A 79 -11.74 -3.88 -6.46
CA ILE A 79 -10.48 -3.39 -5.87
C ILE A 79 -10.31 -4.01 -4.48
N GLU A 80 -9.19 -4.63 -4.22
CA GLU A 80 -8.76 -5.04 -2.89
C GLU A 80 -7.88 -3.94 -2.30
N GLU A 81 -8.04 -3.65 -1.01
CA GLU A 81 -7.29 -2.61 -0.33
C GLU A 81 -6.47 -3.16 0.82
N VAL A 82 -5.26 -2.62 0.99
CA VAL A 82 -4.49 -2.73 2.22
C VAL A 82 -4.32 -1.34 2.80
N ILE A 83 -4.62 -1.19 4.09
CA ILE A 83 -4.42 0.06 4.82
C ILE A 83 -3.36 -0.15 5.88
N ILE A 84 -2.37 0.76 5.94
CA ILE A 84 -1.34 0.79 6.97
C ILE A 84 -1.44 2.11 7.72
N ILE A 85 -1.67 2.05 9.03
CA ILE A 85 -1.76 3.26 9.86
C ILE A 85 -0.33 3.72 10.17
N LYS A 86 0.02 4.91 9.67
CA LYS A 86 1.33 5.53 9.88
C LYS A 86 1.45 6.16 11.26
N GLU A 87 0.42 6.90 11.68
CA GLU A 87 0.39 7.61 12.95
C GLU A 87 -1.05 7.86 13.41
N GLY A 88 -1.25 8.12 14.70
CA GLY A 88 -2.55 8.43 15.28
C GLY A 88 -3.39 7.19 15.59
N LYS A 89 -4.72 7.42 15.74
CA LYS A 89 -5.72 6.37 16.02
C LYS A 89 -6.85 6.47 15.01
N LEU A 90 -7.10 5.39 14.29
CA LEU A 90 -8.13 5.28 13.27
C LEU A 90 -9.21 4.30 13.73
N LYS A 91 -10.44 4.77 13.87
CA LYS A 91 -11.60 3.90 14.01
C LYS A 91 -12.03 3.46 12.62
N CYS A 92 -12.08 2.16 12.42
CA CYS A 92 -12.43 1.52 11.16
C CYS A 92 -13.69 0.69 11.36
N THR A 93 -14.68 0.85 10.48
CA THR A 93 -15.83 -0.06 10.39
C THR A 93 -15.82 -0.66 8.99
N ILE A 94 -15.63 -1.98 8.91
CA ILE A 94 -15.50 -2.74 7.66
C ILE A 94 -16.45 -3.94 7.72
N GLY A 95 -17.39 -4.04 6.77
CA GLY A 95 -18.35 -5.15 6.73
C GLY A 95 -19.12 -5.33 8.05
N GLY A 96 -19.40 -4.24 8.76
CA GLY A 96 -20.05 -4.25 10.08
C GLY A 96 -19.10 -4.49 11.29
N LEU A 97 -17.84 -4.85 11.06
CA LEU A 97 -16.84 -5.00 12.13
C LEU A 97 -16.20 -3.65 12.46
N THR A 98 -16.24 -3.24 13.72
CA THR A 98 -15.64 -1.97 14.17
C THR A 98 -14.46 -2.21 15.09
N LYS A 99 -13.33 -1.57 14.80
CA LYS A 99 -12.14 -1.51 15.67
C LYS A 99 -11.51 -0.12 15.63
N THR A 100 -10.91 0.28 16.75
CA THR A 100 -9.99 1.43 16.79
C THR A 100 -8.56 0.88 16.82
N LEU A 101 -7.76 1.30 15.84
CA LEU A 101 -6.43 0.78 15.58
C LEU A 101 -5.39 1.90 15.68
N SER A 102 -4.22 1.58 16.21
CA SER A 102 -3.09 2.50 16.40
C SER A 102 -2.08 2.42 15.25
N ALA A 103 -1.08 3.31 15.27
CA ALA A 103 0.04 3.27 14.33
C ALA A 103 0.68 1.87 14.23
N GLY A 104 1.08 1.49 13.05
CA GLY A 104 1.59 0.16 12.74
C GLY A 104 0.51 -0.89 12.47
N SER A 105 -0.76 -0.63 12.77
CA SER A 105 -1.85 -1.56 12.47
C SER A 105 -2.16 -1.64 10.98
N VAL A 106 -2.69 -2.79 10.55
CA VAL A 106 -2.95 -3.11 9.14
C VAL A 106 -4.36 -3.64 8.96
N LEU A 107 -5.02 -3.20 7.88
CA LEU A 107 -6.27 -3.74 7.40
C LEU A 107 -6.05 -4.37 6.02
N LEU A 108 -6.72 -5.50 5.76
CA LEU A 108 -6.90 -6.07 4.42
C LEU A 108 -8.40 -6.11 4.15
N ILE A 109 -8.84 -5.45 3.09
CA ILE A 109 -10.26 -5.22 2.78
C ILE A 109 -10.55 -5.79 1.39
N PRO A 110 -11.29 -6.90 1.29
CA PRO A 110 -11.78 -7.42 0.03
C PRO A 110 -12.67 -6.42 -0.72
N PRO A 111 -12.84 -6.56 -2.05
CA PRO A 111 -13.87 -5.85 -2.79
C PRO A 111 -15.26 -6.01 -2.16
N ASP A 112 -16.13 -5.03 -2.41
CA ASP A 112 -17.54 -4.98 -1.98
C ASP A 112 -17.77 -4.89 -0.46
N GLU A 113 -16.73 -4.86 0.36
CA GLU A 113 -16.86 -4.61 1.79
C GLU A 113 -17.13 -3.12 2.05
N GLU A 114 -18.24 -2.84 2.73
CA GLU A 114 -18.58 -1.48 3.15
C GLU A 114 -17.58 -0.97 4.17
N GLN A 115 -17.03 0.23 3.95
CA GLN A 115 -15.97 0.76 4.78
C GLN A 115 -16.17 2.24 5.15
N ILE A 116 -15.81 2.58 6.39
CA ILE A 116 -15.78 3.94 6.91
C ILE A 116 -14.60 4.12 7.87
N PHE A 117 -13.95 5.28 7.79
CA PHE A 117 -12.76 5.63 8.58
C PHE A 117 -12.96 6.95 9.31
N GLU A 118 -12.69 6.94 10.61
CA GLU A 118 -12.89 8.09 11.52
C GLU A 118 -11.63 8.32 12.36
N ASN A 119 -11.17 9.57 12.41
CA ASN A 119 -10.14 9.98 13.35
C ASN A 119 -10.75 10.15 14.75
N THR A 120 -10.42 9.26 15.67
CA THR A 120 -10.85 9.31 17.07
C THR A 120 -9.74 9.69 18.05
N GLY A 121 -8.58 10.08 17.52
CA GLY A 121 -7.43 10.53 18.33
C GLY A 121 -7.48 11.99 18.70
N ASP A 122 -6.55 12.39 19.59
CA ASP A 122 -6.38 13.80 20.02
C ASP A 122 -5.52 14.62 19.06
N GLY A 123 -4.91 13.99 18.06
CA GLY A 123 -4.09 14.57 16.99
C GLY A 123 -4.55 14.10 15.61
N PRO A 124 -3.77 14.38 14.57
CA PRO A 124 -4.03 13.84 13.24
C PRO A 124 -3.84 12.31 13.21
N VAL A 125 -4.55 11.65 12.31
CA VAL A 125 -4.28 10.27 11.92
C VAL A 125 -3.85 10.25 10.45
N THR A 126 -2.74 9.58 10.16
CA THR A 126 -2.23 9.37 8.80
C THR A 126 -2.18 7.89 8.50
N TYR A 127 -2.67 7.50 7.34
CA TYR A 127 -2.63 6.11 6.87
C TYR A 127 -2.37 6.04 5.37
N TYR A 128 -1.64 4.99 4.97
CA TYR A 128 -1.45 4.62 3.57
C TYR A 128 -2.62 3.75 3.12
N VAL A 129 -3.01 3.92 1.86
CA VAL A 129 -4.01 3.11 1.16
C VAL A 129 -3.36 2.52 -0.08
N PHE A 130 -3.34 1.21 -0.16
CA PHE A 130 -2.88 0.42 -1.30
C PHE A 130 -4.12 -0.15 -1.97
N MET A 131 -4.37 0.21 -3.21
CA MET A 131 -5.52 -0.19 -4.00
C MET A 131 -5.04 -1.00 -5.20
N PHE A 132 -5.53 -2.22 -5.37
CA PHE A 132 -5.05 -3.05 -6.46
C PHE A 132 -6.12 -3.97 -7.05
N ARG A 133 -5.97 -4.24 -8.37
CA ARG A 133 -6.78 -5.18 -9.12
C ARG A 133 -5.87 -6.10 -9.95
N ALA A 134 -6.05 -7.42 -9.77
CA ALA A 134 -5.23 -8.43 -10.42
C ALA A 134 -5.56 -8.59 -11.91
N ARG A 135 -4.53 -8.79 -12.75
CA ARG A 135 -4.69 -9.17 -14.16
C ARG A 135 -5.37 -10.53 -14.34
N LYS A 136 -5.18 -11.46 -13.40
CA LYS A 136 -5.83 -12.78 -13.38
C LYS A 136 -7.29 -12.75 -12.95
N GLY A 137 -7.83 -11.55 -12.63
CA GLY A 137 -9.15 -11.38 -12.05
C GLY A 137 -9.19 -11.72 -10.55
N MET A 138 -10.35 -11.52 -9.96
CA MET A 138 -10.57 -11.70 -8.53
C MET A 138 -11.11 -13.09 -8.19
N ASN A 139 -10.79 -13.57 -6.97
CA ASN A 139 -11.28 -14.84 -6.45
C ASN A 139 -11.77 -14.67 -4.99
N MET A 140 -13.05 -14.31 -4.84
CA MET A 140 -13.68 -14.09 -3.55
C MET A 140 -13.71 -15.34 -2.67
N GLU A 141 -13.95 -16.52 -3.25
CA GLU A 141 -13.99 -17.79 -2.53
C GLU A 141 -12.63 -18.15 -1.93
N ARG A 142 -11.54 -17.87 -2.66
CA ARG A 142 -10.17 -18.07 -2.17
C ARG A 142 -9.92 -17.21 -0.93
N SER A 143 -10.25 -15.94 -0.98
CA SER A 143 -10.11 -15.01 0.13
C SER A 143 -10.96 -15.42 1.34
N LYS A 144 -12.23 -15.77 1.12
CA LYS A 144 -13.14 -16.22 2.16
C LYS A 144 -12.62 -17.46 2.90
N LYS A 145 -12.11 -18.44 2.16
CA LYS A 145 -11.47 -19.66 2.76
C LYS A 145 -10.23 -19.31 3.57
N ALA A 146 -9.49 -18.25 3.19
CA ALA A 146 -8.31 -17.76 3.90
C ALA A 146 -8.65 -16.81 5.06
N GLY A 147 -9.93 -16.55 5.35
CA GLY A 147 -10.40 -15.74 6.47
C GLY A 147 -10.87 -14.31 6.11
N GLY A 148 -10.96 -13.94 4.83
CA GLY A 148 -11.57 -12.68 4.37
C GLY A 148 -10.88 -11.44 4.91
N THR A 149 -11.69 -10.48 5.36
CA THR A 149 -11.25 -9.19 5.93
C THR A 149 -10.36 -9.35 7.16
N LEU A 150 -9.28 -8.57 7.24
CA LEU A 150 -8.40 -8.51 8.43
C LEU A 150 -8.38 -7.09 9.01
N LEU A 151 -8.47 -7.01 10.34
CA LEU A 151 -8.20 -5.81 11.13
C LEU A 151 -7.18 -6.20 12.22
N LEU A 152 -5.90 -5.99 11.93
CA LEU A 152 -4.78 -6.43 12.75
C LEU A 152 -4.22 -5.28 13.56
N ASN A 153 -4.38 -5.35 14.89
CA ASN A 153 -3.77 -4.38 15.79
C ASN A 153 -2.29 -4.71 15.97
N TYR A 154 -1.42 -3.73 15.74
CA TYR A 154 0.02 -3.83 15.94
C TYR A 154 0.39 -4.39 17.33
N ASP A 155 -0.27 -3.90 18.39
CA ASP A 155 0.03 -4.29 19.78
C ASP A 155 -0.29 -5.75 20.08
N SER A 156 -1.14 -6.40 19.26
CA SER A 156 -1.50 -7.82 19.41
C SER A 156 -0.54 -8.76 18.69
N LEU A 157 0.39 -8.24 17.89
CA LEU A 157 1.32 -9.06 17.11
C LEU A 157 2.52 -9.50 17.94
N THR A 158 2.85 -10.78 17.86
CA THR A 158 4.02 -11.33 18.52
C THR A 158 5.31 -10.75 17.92
N TYR A 159 6.18 -10.22 18.79
CA TYR A 159 7.53 -9.83 18.42
C TYR A 159 8.45 -11.03 18.61
N THR A 160 9.23 -11.35 17.59
CA THR A 160 10.28 -12.38 17.64
C THR A 160 11.62 -11.75 17.31
N GLU A 161 12.69 -12.24 17.94
CA GLU A 161 14.03 -11.71 17.74
C GLU A 161 15.05 -12.83 17.56
N ALA A 162 15.95 -12.64 16.58
CA ALA A 162 17.09 -13.51 16.34
C ALA A 162 18.21 -12.70 15.65
N ASN A 163 19.47 -12.90 16.04
CA ASN A 163 20.65 -12.36 15.35
C ASN A 163 20.59 -10.83 15.10
N ASN A 164 20.26 -10.04 16.12
CA ASN A 164 20.11 -8.57 16.03
C ASN A 164 18.99 -8.10 15.09
N LYS A 165 18.08 -8.98 14.70
CA LYS A 165 16.95 -8.70 13.84
C LYS A 165 15.65 -9.07 14.58
N GLY A 166 14.72 -8.12 14.64
CA GLY A 166 13.36 -8.34 15.15
C GLY A 166 12.35 -8.49 14.02
N THR A 167 11.26 -9.18 14.27
CA THR A 167 10.18 -9.36 13.29
C THR A 167 8.81 -9.38 13.96
N ARG A 168 7.81 -8.78 13.31
CA ARG A 168 6.38 -8.99 13.59
C ARG A 168 5.68 -9.41 12.31
N LYS A 169 5.08 -10.61 12.29
CA LYS A 169 4.31 -11.10 11.14
C LYS A 169 2.88 -10.62 11.23
N TYR A 170 2.34 -10.14 10.12
CA TYR A 170 0.92 -9.78 9.98
C TYR A 170 0.14 -10.93 9.39
N PHE A 171 0.46 -11.31 8.16
CA PHE A 171 -0.17 -12.44 7.47
C PHE A 171 0.76 -12.95 6.36
N ASP A 172 0.48 -14.17 5.93
CA ASP A 172 1.08 -14.85 4.79
C ASP A 172 0.03 -15.83 4.28
N ARG A 173 -0.72 -15.40 3.25
CA ARG A 173 -1.90 -16.14 2.79
C ARG A 173 -2.38 -15.65 1.42
N PRO A 174 -3.23 -16.44 0.72
CA PRO A 174 -3.94 -15.95 -0.46
C PRO A 174 -4.99 -14.89 -0.07
N THR A 175 -5.27 -13.98 -1.04
CA THR A 175 -6.27 -12.92 -0.93
C THR A 175 -7.23 -12.97 -2.13
N VAL A 176 -8.09 -11.96 -2.31
CA VAL A 176 -8.94 -11.89 -3.50
C VAL A 176 -8.10 -11.73 -4.76
N MET A 177 -7.09 -10.86 -4.71
CA MET A 177 -6.29 -10.47 -5.88
C MET A 177 -4.97 -11.25 -6.00
N CYS A 178 -4.45 -11.84 -4.92
CA CYS A 178 -3.14 -12.48 -4.88
C CYS A 178 -3.24 -13.97 -4.58
N ASP A 179 -2.46 -14.79 -5.31
CA ASP A 179 -2.30 -16.21 -4.98
C ASP A 179 -1.55 -16.38 -3.66
N ASN A 180 -0.66 -15.45 -3.36
CA ASN A 180 -0.06 -15.25 -2.04
C ASN A 180 0.23 -13.78 -1.79
N TYR A 181 -0.03 -13.32 -0.57
CA TYR A 181 0.35 -12.00 -0.07
C TYR A 181 0.95 -12.17 1.32
N GLU A 182 2.21 -11.79 1.47
CA GLU A 182 2.93 -11.80 2.73
C GLU A 182 3.18 -10.39 3.23
N MET A 183 3.02 -10.16 4.53
CA MET A 183 3.35 -8.88 5.16
C MET A 183 3.96 -9.09 6.55
N HIS A 184 5.06 -8.38 6.81
CA HIS A 184 5.71 -8.33 8.12
C HIS A 184 6.44 -7.00 8.35
N ILE A 185 6.77 -6.71 9.61
CA ILE A 185 7.75 -5.66 9.97
C ILE A 185 9.08 -6.35 10.29
N THR A 186 10.16 -5.73 9.81
CA THR A 186 11.54 -6.06 10.19
C THR A 186 12.16 -4.92 10.97
N TYR A 187 12.89 -5.25 12.02
CA TYR A 187 13.71 -4.34 12.84
C TYR A 187 15.17 -4.73 12.69
N LEU A 188 16.00 -3.85 12.13
CA LEU A 188 17.45 -4.01 12.05
C LEU A 188 18.10 -3.18 13.15
N LYS A 189 18.66 -3.84 14.17
CA LYS A 189 19.22 -3.18 15.36
C LYS A 189 20.59 -2.62 15.14
N VAL A 190 21.32 -3.14 14.16
CA VAL A 190 22.70 -2.76 13.83
C VAL A 190 22.79 -2.39 12.36
N LYS A 191 23.80 -1.57 12.03
CA LYS A 191 24.14 -1.24 10.65
C LYS A 191 24.49 -2.47 9.85
N GLY A 192 24.03 -2.51 8.59
CA GLY A 192 24.33 -3.59 7.66
C GLY A 192 23.09 -4.22 7.02
N PRO A 193 23.28 -5.23 6.18
CA PRO A 193 22.24 -5.83 5.40
C PRO A 193 21.25 -6.65 6.23
N SER A 194 19.98 -6.63 5.84
CA SER A 194 18.98 -7.54 6.38
C SER A 194 19.27 -9.00 6.02
N HIS A 195 19.72 -9.21 4.79
CA HIS A 195 20.16 -10.48 4.19
C HIS A 195 20.97 -10.18 2.92
N ALA A 196 21.62 -11.18 2.34
CA ALA A 196 22.29 -11.03 1.06
C ALA A 196 21.27 -10.63 -0.03
N PRO A 197 21.68 -9.79 -1.02
CA PRO A 197 20.82 -9.47 -2.15
C PRO A 197 20.31 -10.74 -2.86
N HIS A 198 19.04 -10.74 -3.23
CA HIS A 198 18.36 -11.87 -3.84
C HIS A 198 17.36 -11.38 -4.88
N GLN A 199 16.74 -12.32 -5.59
CA GLN A 199 15.64 -12.04 -6.51
C GLN A 199 14.54 -13.10 -6.36
N HIS A 200 13.31 -12.73 -6.64
CA HIS A 200 12.15 -13.63 -6.66
C HIS A 200 11.08 -13.12 -7.65
N VAL A 201 10.11 -13.98 -7.92
CA VAL A 201 9.01 -13.67 -8.86
C VAL A 201 7.99 -12.68 -8.31
N ASP A 202 7.98 -12.47 -7.00
CA ASP A 202 7.04 -11.56 -6.36
C ASP A 202 7.50 -10.10 -6.57
N THR A 203 6.57 -9.17 -6.76
CA THR A 203 6.84 -7.73 -6.57
C THR A 203 6.86 -7.44 -5.08
N GLU A 204 7.84 -6.66 -4.60
CA GLU A 204 8.02 -6.34 -3.18
C GLU A 204 8.02 -4.83 -2.95
N ILE A 205 7.36 -4.43 -1.87
CA ILE A 205 7.42 -3.07 -1.33
C ILE A 205 8.03 -3.09 0.06
N ILE A 206 8.92 -2.11 0.30
CA ILE A 206 9.48 -1.79 1.59
C ILE A 206 9.05 -0.37 1.98
N LEU A 207 8.28 -0.23 3.07
CA LEU A 207 7.85 1.05 3.60
C LEU A 207 8.62 1.34 4.91
N ILE A 208 9.41 2.41 4.94
CA ILE A 208 10.25 2.74 6.09
C ILE A 208 9.40 3.34 7.22
N ILE A 209 9.50 2.74 8.40
CA ILE A 209 8.81 3.19 9.61
C ILE A 209 9.70 4.14 10.39
N ASP A 210 10.95 3.73 10.66
CA ASP A 210 11.91 4.49 11.47
C ASP A 210 13.34 4.19 11.03
N GLY A 211 14.24 5.15 11.29
CA GLY A 211 15.65 5.06 10.91
C GLY A 211 15.92 5.30 9.43
N GLU A 212 17.17 5.15 9.03
CA GLU A 212 17.62 5.35 7.65
C GLU A 212 18.05 4.02 7.03
N SER A 213 17.68 3.81 5.79
CA SER A 213 17.96 2.59 5.03
C SER A 213 18.61 2.89 3.69
N GLU A 214 19.28 1.89 3.15
CA GLU A 214 19.74 1.87 1.77
C GLU A 214 19.29 0.55 1.12
N MET A 215 18.70 0.64 -0.06
CA MET A 215 18.28 -0.52 -0.83
C MET A 215 18.96 -0.54 -2.19
N MET A 216 19.61 -1.64 -2.51
CA MET A 216 20.12 -1.93 -3.85
C MET A 216 19.00 -2.57 -4.64
N ILE A 217 18.73 -2.07 -5.87
CA ILE A 217 17.80 -2.67 -6.85
C ILE A 217 18.53 -2.68 -8.20
N ASP A 218 18.76 -3.85 -8.77
CA ASP A 218 19.48 -4.07 -10.03
C ASP A 218 20.78 -3.24 -10.13
N GLY A 219 21.60 -3.30 -9.09
CA GLY A 219 22.90 -2.62 -9.03
C GLY A 219 22.84 -1.11 -8.76
N LYS A 220 21.64 -0.52 -8.59
CA LYS A 220 21.48 0.89 -8.20
C LYS A 220 21.13 0.98 -6.72
N ASN A 221 21.78 1.90 -6.01
CA ASN A 221 21.52 2.16 -4.58
C ASN A 221 20.57 3.35 -4.42
N TYR A 222 19.59 3.17 -3.55
CA TYR A 222 18.60 4.16 -3.19
C TYR A 222 18.59 4.31 -1.66
N LYS A 223 18.48 5.54 -1.16
CA LYS A 223 18.36 5.82 0.28
C LYS A 223 16.95 6.22 0.62
N ALA A 224 16.49 5.85 1.81
CA ALA A 224 15.18 6.21 2.32
C ALA A 224 15.19 6.39 3.84
N GLY A 225 14.26 7.23 4.31
CA GLY A 225 13.96 7.48 5.71
C GLY A 225 12.48 7.28 6.02
N PRO A 226 12.04 7.66 7.23
CA PRO A 226 10.66 7.41 7.69
C PRO A 226 9.59 7.97 6.74
N GLY A 227 8.67 7.11 6.33
CA GLY A 227 7.59 7.42 5.39
C GLY A 227 7.92 7.19 3.92
N ASP A 228 9.18 7.01 3.56
CA ASP A 228 9.60 6.68 2.20
C ASP A 228 9.28 5.23 1.86
N LEU A 229 9.08 4.96 0.57
CA LEU A 229 8.70 3.66 0.06
C LEU A 229 9.62 3.23 -1.08
N TYR A 230 10.17 2.01 -1.00
CA TYR A 230 10.80 1.34 -2.13
C TYR A 230 9.82 0.38 -2.82
N ILE A 231 9.99 0.21 -4.12
CA ILE A 231 9.39 -0.90 -4.86
C ILE A 231 10.46 -1.61 -5.68
N ALA A 232 10.52 -2.93 -5.56
CA ALA A 232 11.28 -3.83 -6.42
C ALA A 232 10.28 -4.68 -7.22
N VAL A 233 10.18 -4.43 -8.51
CA VAL A 233 9.27 -5.17 -9.40
C VAL A 233 9.80 -6.60 -9.58
N SER A 234 8.89 -7.56 -9.78
CA SER A 234 9.15 -8.99 -10.03
C SER A 234 10.43 -9.26 -10.82
N GLY A 235 11.26 -10.18 -10.33
CA GLY A 235 12.47 -10.64 -10.97
C GLY A 235 13.70 -9.75 -10.81
N GLN A 236 13.61 -8.59 -10.17
CA GLN A 236 14.77 -7.72 -9.97
C GLN A 236 15.56 -8.13 -8.73
N GLN A 237 16.91 -8.14 -8.88
CA GLN A 237 17.78 -8.37 -7.73
C GLN A 237 17.71 -7.18 -6.78
N HIS A 238 17.48 -7.45 -5.51
CA HIS A 238 17.39 -6.40 -4.49
C HIS A 238 17.84 -6.87 -3.11
N GLY A 239 18.13 -5.88 -2.23
CA GLY A 239 18.49 -6.14 -0.84
C GLY A 239 18.56 -4.83 -0.06
N ILE A 240 17.96 -4.84 1.14
CA ILE A 240 17.90 -3.68 2.03
C ILE A 240 18.92 -3.80 3.17
N SER A 241 19.47 -2.66 3.57
CA SER A 241 20.41 -2.50 4.68
C SER A 241 19.96 -1.38 5.59
N ASN A 242 20.24 -1.51 6.89
CA ASN A 242 20.30 -0.37 7.80
C ASN A 242 21.52 0.48 7.43
N ALA A 243 21.31 1.75 7.07
CA ALA A 243 22.37 2.63 6.58
C ALA A 243 23.24 3.25 7.69
N THR A 244 22.77 3.22 8.95
CA THR A 244 23.39 3.92 10.09
C THR A 244 23.60 3.01 11.30
N ASP A 245 24.29 3.51 12.33
CA ASP A 245 24.46 2.81 13.60
C ASP A 245 23.22 2.89 14.51
N LYS A 246 22.18 3.64 14.11
CA LYS A 246 20.89 3.67 14.80
C LYS A 246 20.00 2.56 14.25
N PRO A 247 19.07 1.99 15.04
CA PRO A 247 18.11 1.03 14.54
C PRO A 247 17.28 1.58 13.37
N CYS A 248 16.85 0.68 12.48
CA CYS A 248 15.95 0.96 11.38
C CYS A 248 14.83 -0.08 11.38
N SER A 249 13.62 0.33 11.04
CA SER A 249 12.49 -0.58 10.91
C SER A 249 11.64 -0.26 9.69
N TYR A 250 11.06 -1.30 9.10
CA TYR A 250 10.27 -1.18 7.88
C TYR A 250 9.24 -2.29 7.77
N PHE A 251 8.12 -1.98 7.10
CA PHE A 251 7.26 -3.00 6.54
C PHE A 251 7.90 -3.60 5.28
N ALA A 252 7.87 -4.92 5.17
CA ALA A 252 8.13 -5.63 3.94
C ALA A 252 6.86 -6.39 3.56
N PHE A 253 6.43 -6.25 2.31
CA PHE A 253 5.30 -6.98 1.79
C PHE A 253 5.46 -7.26 0.31
N LYS A 254 5.10 -8.48 -0.07
CA LYS A 254 5.25 -9.00 -1.42
C LYS A 254 4.06 -9.87 -1.81
N TRP A 255 3.81 -9.93 -3.11
CA TRP A 255 2.67 -10.63 -3.68
C TRP A 255 2.98 -11.28 -5.03
N ARG A 256 2.15 -12.26 -5.39
CA ARG A 256 2.10 -12.91 -6.72
C ARG A 256 0.71 -13.42 -7.07
#